data_c96f7dd5d1296de4384a997eb0a93dcf
#
_entry.id   c96f7dd5d1296de4384a997eb0a93dcf
#
_cell.length_a   1.000
_cell.length_b   1.000
_cell.length_c   1.000
_cell.angle_alpha   90.00
_cell.angle_beta   90.00
_cell.angle_gamma   90.00
#
_symmetry.space_group_name_H-M   'P 1'
#
loop_
_entity.id
_entity.type
_entity.pdbx_description
1 polymer ?
#
loop_
_entity_poly.entity_id
_entity_poly.type
_entity_poly.pdbx_seq_one_letter_code
_entity_poly.pdbx_strand_id
1 'polypeptide(L)'
;MTTQASTKQPDVLVIGGGNAALCAALMAAEAGATVLMLEAAPREWRGGNSGHTRNLRCMHEAPQDVLVEAYPEEEYWQDLLKVTGGITNEKLARLVIRASSTCRDWMRKHGVHFQPPLSGALHVARTNAFFMGGGKALVNAYYRSAEKLGVQIRYNAPVDKLDIKEGRFVAAYVGEERITAKTCVLAAGGFESNREWLREAWGQNERGEWPADNFLIRGTQFNQGVLLKHMLAHGADRIGDPTQAHMVAIDARAPLYD
;
A
#
# COMPACT_ATOMS: atom_id res chain seq x y z
N MET A 1 34.22 9.56 22.26
CA MET A 1 33.68 8.19 22.49
C MET A 1 32.15 8.32 22.56
N THR A 2 31.47 8.17 21.45
CA THR A 2 30.00 8.17 21.36
C THR A 2 29.56 6.77 21.73
N THR A 3 28.97 6.62 22.89
CA THR A 3 28.26 5.40 23.31
C THR A 3 27.16 5.09 22.31
N GLN A 4 27.39 4.13 21.42
CA GLN A 4 26.33 3.48 20.68
C GLN A 4 25.43 2.80 21.72
N ALA A 5 24.26 3.40 21.97
CA ALA A 5 23.19 2.71 22.66
C ALA A 5 22.90 1.44 21.86
N SER A 6 23.11 0.29 22.45
CA SER A 6 22.71 -1.01 21.91
C SER A 6 21.18 -0.98 21.75
N THR A 7 20.71 -0.54 20.61
CA THR A 7 19.29 -0.62 20.29
C THR A 7 18.95 -2.09 20.11
N LYS A 8 18.15 -2.60 21.03
CA LYS A 8 17.65 -3.98 20.98
C LYS A 8 17.07 -4.24 19.60
N GLN A 9 17.47 -5.35 18.98
CA GLN A 9 16.95 -5.77 17.67
C GLN A 9 15.41 -5.76 17.69
N PRO A 10 14.73 -5.07 16.76
CA PRO A 10 13.28 -5.07 16.71
C PRO A 10 12.72 -6.46 16.38
N ASP A 11 11.54 -6.75 16.88
CA ASP A 11 10.85 -8.00 16.57
C ASP A 11 10.41 -7.99 15.10
N VAL A 12 9.88 -6.85 14.62
CA VAL A 12 9.39 -6.69 13.26
C VAL A 12 10.03 -5.47 12.59
N LEU A 13 10.63 -5.70 11.44
CA LEU A 13 11.00 -4.66 10.50
C LEU A 13 9.91 -4.52 9.45
N VAL A 14 9.36 -3.31 9.29
CA VAL A 14 8.40 -3.00 8.23
C VAL A 14 9.08 -2.09 7.20
N ILE A 15 9.14 -2.52 5.95
CA ILE A 15 9.76 -1.76 4.87
C ILE A 15 8.67 -1.14 3.99
N GLY A 16 8.60 0.18 3.99
CA GLY A 16 7.59 1.03 3.40
C GLY A 16 6.80 1.81 4.44
N GLY A 17 6.02 2.81 4.01
CA GLY A 17 5.21 3.66 4.87
C GLY A 17 3.81 3.94 4.32
N GLY A 18 3.38 3.17 3.32
CA GLY A 18 2.02 3.19 2.78
C GLY A 18 1.01 2.44 3.65
N ASN A 19 -0.22 2.32 3.17
CA ASN A 19 -1.31 1.69 3.92
C ASN A 19 -0.97 0.26 4.38
N ALA A 20 -0.41 -0.58 3.52
CA ALA A 20 -0.03 -1.95 3.88
C ALA A 20 1.01 -2.00 4.99
N ALA A 21 2.04 -1.14 4.89
CA ALA A 21 3.09 -1.03 5.90
C ALA A 21 2.54 -0.57 7.26
N LEU A 22 1.70 0.47 7.24
CA LEU A 22 1.08 1.01 8.45
C LEU A 22 0.15 0.00 9.12
N CYS A 23 -0.68 -0.72 8.35
CA CYS A 23 -1.51 -1.79 8.89
C CYS A 23 -0.66 -2.89 9.55
N ALA A 24 0.42 -3.32 8.88
CA ALA A 24 1.33 -4.32 9.44
C ALA A 24 2.00 -3.83 10.74
N ALA A 25 2.49 -2.60 10.75
CA ALA A 25 3.13 -2.00 11.92
C ALA A 25 2.16 -1.85 13.10
N LEU A 26 0.93 -1.38 12.84
CA LEU A 26 -0.11 -1.23 13.87
C LEU A 26 -0.49 -2.59 14.47
N MET A 27 -0.77 -3.58 13.62
CA MET A 27 -1.14 -4.93 14.08
C MET A 27 -0.02 -5.59 14.89
N ALA A 28 1.24 -5.45 14.46
CA ALA A 28 2.39 -5.98 15.19
C ALA A 28 2.57 -5.28 16.56
N ALA A 29 2.45 -3.97 16.60
CA ALA A 29 2.56 -3.19 17.84
C ALA A 29 1.39 -3.48 18.80
N GLU A 30 0.16 -3.64 18.31
CA GLU A 30 -0.99 -4.06 19.11
C GLU A 30 -0.80 -5.46 19.72
N ALA A 31 -0.07 -6.34 19.02
CA ALA A 31 0.32 -7.66 19.54
C ALA A 31 1.50 -7.61 20.50
N GLY A 32 2.03 -6.44 20.83
CA GLY A 32 3.14 -6.26 21.79
C GLY A 32 4.53 -6.41 21.19
N ALA A 33 4.67 -6.50 19.86
CA ALA A 33 5.97 -6.56 19.22
C ALA A 33 6.65 -5.19 19.16
N THR A 34 7.98 -5.16 19.27
CA THR A 34 8.77 -3.96 18.95
C THR A 34 8.91 -3.82 17.44
N VAL A 35 8.52 -2.66 16.90
CA VAL A 35 8.45 -2.43 15.46
C VAL A 35 9.38 -1.29 15.04
N LEU A 36 10.20 -1.54 14.02
CA LEU A 36 10.92 -0.51 13.27
C LEU A 36 10.33 -0.43 11.87
N MET A 37 9.91 0.76 11.45
CA MET A 37 9.40 1.05 10.11
C MET A 37 10.39 1.92 9.34
N LEU A 38 10.73 1.54 8.11
CA LEU A 38 11.62 2.29 7.22
C LEU A 38 10.81 2.84 6.05
N GLU A 39 10.70 4.17 5.97
CA GLU A 39 10.03 4.89 4.90
C GLU A 39 11.09 5.59 4.03
N ALA A 40 11.03 5.34 2.73
CA ALA A 40 11.96 5.93 1.78
C ALA A 40 11.78 7.45 1.64
N ALA A 41 10.54 7.91 1.72
CA ALA A 41 10.21 9.33 1.61
C ALA A 41 10.60 10.13 2.87
N PRO A 42 10.85 11.44 2.74
CA PRO A 42 10.84 12.35 3.87
C PRO A 42 9.43 12.40 4.49
N ARG A 43 9.35 12.90 5.73
CA ARG A 43 8.12 12.88 6.53
C ARG A 43 6.94 13.55 5.83
N GLU A 44 7.15 14.63 5.12
CA GLU A 44 6.12 15.40 4.40
C GLU A 44 5.55 14.66 3.18
N TRP A 45 6.31 13.74 2.59
CA TRP A 45 5.94 12.94 1.41
C TRP A 45 5.63 11.47 1.73
N ARG A 46 5.57 11.12 3.02
CA ARG A 46 5.31 9.75 3.48
C ARG A 46 3.95 9.23 3.05
N GLY A 47 3.82 7.92 3.00
CA GLY A 47 2.54 7.25 2.80
C GLY A 47 2.32 6.65 1.42
N GLY A 48 3.27 6.84 0.51
CA GLY A 48 3.20 6.27 -0.84
C GLY A 48 1.90 6.66 -1.57
N ASN A 49 1.46 5.82 -2.48
CA ASN A 49 0.22 6.03 -3.23
C ASN A 49 -1.05 5.99 -2.36
N SER A 50 -0.95 5.53 -1.12
CA SER A 50 -2.09 5.52 -0.19
C SER A 50 -2.60 6.93 0.15
N GLY A 51 -1.75 7.96 0.01
CA GLY A 51 -2.15 9.36 0.14
C GLY A 51 -3.18 9.82 -0.90
N HIS A 52 -3.27 9.12 -2.03
CA HIS A 52 -4.19 9.43 -3.13
C HIS A 52 -5.50 8.65 -3.08
N THR A 53 -5.63 7.67 -2.16
CA THR A 53 -6.88 6.90 -2.03
C THR A 53 -8.03 7.77 -1.53
N ARG A 54 -9.26 7.39 -1.87
CA ARG A 54 -10.47 8.14 -1.48
C ARG A 54 -11.46 7.30 -0.70
N ASN A 55 -11.44 6.00 -0.91
CA ASN A 55 -12.47 5.11 -0.37
C ASN A 55 -11.92 3.70 -0.18
N LEU A 56 -12.73 2.90 0.47
CA LEU A 56 -12.53 1.48 0.70
C LEU A 56 -13.79 0.73 0.26
N ARG A 57 -13.66 -0.28 -0.58
CA ARG A 57 -14.76 -1.18 -0.91
C ARG A 57 -14.96 -2.17 0.23
N CYS A 58 -16.22 -2.33 0.68
CA CYS A 58 -16.55 -3.14 1.85
C CYS A 58 -17.72 -4.08 1.55
N MET A 59 -17.53 -5.36 1.85
CA MET A 59 -18.62 -6.33 1.91
C MET A 59 -19.53 -6.03 3.11
N HIS A 60 -20.85 -6.14 2.95
CA HIS A 60 -21.85 -6.03 4.02
C HIS A 60 -23.19 -6.63 3.57
N GLU A 61 -23.89 -7.26 4.51
CA GLU A 61 -25.15 -7.98 4.23
C GLU A 61 -26.40 -7.08 4.36
N ALA A 62 -26.27 -5.91 4.97
CA ALA A 62 -27.36 -4.96 5.18
C ALA A 62 -26.80 -3.54 5.23
N PRO A 63 -27.63 -2.50 5.07
CA PRO A 63 -27.20 -1.10 5.25
C PRO A 63 -26.48 -0.90 6.58
N GLN A 64 -25.40 -0.16 6.54
CA GLN A 64 -24.58 0.22 7.70
C GLN A 64 -24.39 1.73 7.67
N ASP A 65 -23.84 2.32 8.73
CA ASP A 65 -23.69 3.76 8.95
C ASP A 65 -23.41 4.63 7.69
N VAL A 66 -22.32 4.33 6.96
CA VAL A 66 -21.90 5.08 5.76
C VAL A 66 -22.08 4.29 4.46
N LEU A 67 -22.66 3.09 4.54
CA LEU A 67 -22.95 2.21 3.41
C LEU A 67 -24.44 1.97 3.30
N VAL A 68 -24.99 2.22 2.12
CA VAL A 68 -26.40 2.02 1.81
C VAL A 68 -26.59 0.63 1.16
N GLU A 69 -27.78 0.04 1.36
CA GLU A 69 -28.15 -1.27 0.82
C GLU A 69 -27.21 -2.40 1.24
N ALA A 70 -27.30 -3.57 0.59
CA ALA A 70 -26.39 -4.69 0.79
C ALA A 70 -25.35 -4.77 -0.33
N TYR A 71 -24.19 -5.32 -0.01
CA TYR A 71 -23.15 -5.70 -0.98
C TYR A 71 -22.50 -7.00 -0.50
N PRO A 72 -23.14 -8.15 -0.78
CA PRO A 72 -22.75 -9.46 -0.25
C PRO A 72 -21.47 -9.97 -0.89
N GLU A 73 -20.86 -10.99 -0.24
CA GLU A 73 -19.60 -11.61 -0.67
C GLU A 73 -19.60 -12.02 -2.15
N GLU A 74 -20.68 -12.67 -2.61
CA GLU A 74 -20.71 -13.20 -3.97
C GLU A 74 -20.76 -12.10 -5.03
N GLU A 75 -21.48 -11.00 -4.77
CA GLU A 75 -21.50 -9.86 -5.66
C GLU A 75 -20.12 -9.18 -5.74
N TYR A 76 -19.47 -9.01 -4.59
CA TYR A 76 -18.11 -8.46 -4.55
C TYR A 76 -17.13 -9.37 -5.31
N TRP A 77 -17.26 -10.68 -5.13
CA TRP A 77 -16.45 -11.66 -5.86
C TRP A 77 -16.64 -11.56 -7.37
N GLN A 78 -17.88 -11.47 -7.85
CA GLN A 78 -18.17 -11.31 -9.27
C GLN A 78 -17.62 -9.99 -9.83
N ASP A 79 -17.71 -8.91 -9.08
CA ASP A 79 -17.10 -7.63 -9.47
C ASP A 79 -15.57 -7.72 -9.58
N LEU A 80 -14.94 -8.44 -8.64
CA LEU A 80 -13.50 -8.67 -8.68
C LEU A 80 -13.09 -9.48 -9.92
N LEU A 81 -13.82 -10.54 -10.24
CA LEU A 81 -13.57 -11.35 -11.45
C LEU A 81 -13.66 -10.51 -12.73
N LYS A 82 -14.64 -9.60 -12.82
CA LYS A 82 -14.74 -8.69 -13.98
C LYS A 82 -13.51 -7.81 -14.13
N VAL A 83 -13.00 -7.26 -13.02
CA VAL A 83 -11.83 -6.36 -13.05
C VAL A 83 -10.53 -7.11 -13.33
N THR A 84 -10.39 -8.33 -12.82
CA THR A 84 -9.17 -9.13 -12.98
C THR A 84 -9.18 -10.03 -14.23
N GLY A 85 -10.26 -10.01 -15.02
CA GLY A 85 -10.43 -10.94 -16.13
C GLY A 85 -10.43 -12.40 -15.70
N GLY A 86 -10.79 -12.68 -14.46
CA GLY A 86 -10.79 -14.02 -13.86
C GLY A 86 -9.42 -14.47 -13.34
N ILE A 87 -8.37 -13.66 -13.46
CA ILE A 87 -7.02 -14.02 -13.01
C ILE A 87 -6.82 -13.53 -11.58
N THR A 88 -7.11 -14.39 -10.61
CA THR A 88 -6.93 -14.09 -9.19
C THR A 88 -6.86 -15.38 -8.35
N ASN A 89 -6.32 -15.27 -7.15
CA ASN A 89 -6.35 -16.35 -6.16
C ASN A 89 -7.66 -16.27 -5.38
N GLU A 90 -8.63 -17.13 -5.70
CA GLU A 90 -9.97 -17.10 -5.09
C GLU A 90 -9.91 -17.19 -3.57
N LYS A 91 -9.11 -18.10 -3.00
CA LYS A 91 -9.01 -18.30 -1.55
C LYS A 91 -8.56 -17.03 -0.84
N LEU A 92 -7.52 -16.37 -1.37
CA LEU A 92 -7.01 -15.13 -0.80
C LEU A 92 -7.99 -13.97 -1.02
N ALA A 93 -8.58 -13.86 -2.21
CA ALA A 93 -9.53 -12.81 -2.53
C ALA A 93 -10.78 -12.88 -1.63
N ARG A 94 -11.37 -14.05 -1.46
CA ARG A 94 -12.53 -14.24 -0.57
C ARG A 94 -12.18 -13.95 0.89
N LEU A 95 -10.97 -14.31 1.35
CA LEU A 95 -10.49 -13.93 2.68
C LEU A 95 -10.50 -12.41 2.86
N VAL A 96 -9.96 -11.67 1.90
CA VAL A 96 -9.91 -10.19 1.92
C VAL A 96 -11.31 -9.58 1.83
N ILE A 97 -12.18 -10.12 0.97
CA ILE A 97 -13.58 -9.68 0.85
C ILE A 97 -14.28 -9.80 2.20
N ARG A 98 -14.22 -10.96 2.86
CA ARG A 98 -14.85 -11.18 4.17
C ARG A 98 -14.26 -10.27 5.24
N ALA A 99 -12.93 -10.10 5.28
CA ALA A 99 -12.27 -9.22 6.23
C ALA A 99 -12.67 -7.74 6.05
N SER A 100 -13.05 -7.33 4.83
CA SER A 100 -13.48 -5.96 4.56
C SER A 100 -14.75 -5.55 5.32
N SER A 101 -15.56 -6.50 5.76
CA SER A 101 -16.80 -6.24 6.51
C SER A 101 -16.55 -5.59 7.88
N THR A 102 -15.42 -5.89 8.51
CA THR A 102 -15.07 -5.39 9.86
C THR A 102 -13.92 -4.37 9.87
N CYS A 103 -13.24 -4.17 8.73
CA CYS A 103 -12.04 -3.34 8.68
C CYS A 103 -12.32 -1.86 9.05
N ARG A 104 -13.53 -1.32 8.78
CA ARG A 104 -13.88 0.06 9.11
C ARG A 104 -13.84 0.35 10.60
N ASP A 105 -14.26 -0.59 11.45
CA ASP A 105 -14.24 -0.41 12.90
C ASP A 105 -12.82 -0.40 13.42
N TRP A 106 -11.96 -1.29 12.90
CA TRP A 106 -10.54 -1.26 13.19
C TRP A 106 -9.89 0.07 12.72
N MET A 107 -10.24 0.56 11.54
CA MET A 107 -9.77 1.84 11.01
C MET A 107 -10.19 3.01 11.91
N ARG A 108 -11.45 3.03 12.40
CA ARG A 108 -11.94 4.04 13.33
C ARG A 108 -11.17 4.02 14.65
N LYS A 109 -10.87 2.84 15.18
CA LYS A 109 -10.03 2.68 16.37
C LYS A 109 -8.67 3.40 16.20
N HIS A 110 -8.15 3.45 14.99
CA HIS A 110 -6.91 4.13 14.63
C HIS A 110 -7.11 5.58 14.14
N GLY A 111 -8.29 6.16 14.38
CA GLY A 111 -8.57 7.58 14.14
C GLY A 111 -8.93 7.92 12.68
N VAL A 112 -9.34 6.94 11.89
CA VAL A 112 -9.88 7.17 10.54
C VAL A 112 -11.36 7.52 10.64
N HIS A 113 -11.77 8.57 9.94
CA HIS A 113 -13.16 9.00 9.85
C HIS A 113 -13.70 8.76 8.44
N PHE A 114 -14.99 8.43 8.37
CA PHE A 114 -15.69 8.23 7.11
C PHE A 114 -16.71 9.33 6.88
N GLN A 115 -16.93 9.65 5.61
CA GLN A 115 -17.94 10.62 5.20
C GLN A 115 -19.34 10.00 5.31
N PRO A 116 -20.40 10.80 5.57
CA PRO A 116 -21.76 10.35 5.36
C PRO A 116 -21.95 9.80 3.92
N PRO A 117 -22.97 8.94 3.69
CA PRO A 117 -23.23 8.40 2.38
C PRO A 117 -23.37 9.51 1.34
N LEU A 118 -22.65 9.38 0.24
CA LEU A 118 -22.79 10.29 -0.89
C LEU A 118 -24.12 10.00 -1.59
N SER A 119 -25.00 10.98 -1.68
CA SER A 119 -26.23 10.91 -2.46
C SER A 119 -25.99 11.31 -3.91
N GLY A 120 -26.74 10.75 -4.83
CA GLY A 120 -26.67 11.08 -6.25
C GLY A 120 -26.82 9.87 -7.17
N ALA A 121 -26.63 10.08 -8.46
CA ALA A 121 -26.88 9.07 -9.50
C ALA A 121 -25.93 7.86 -9.47
N LEU A 122 -24.80 7.95 -8.81
CA LEU A 122 -23.76 6.93 -8.89
C LEU A 122 -23.81 5.89 -7.77
N HIS A 123 -24.75 5.89 -6.87
CA HIS A 123 -24.90 4.90 -5.77
C HIS A 123 -23.58 4.32 -5.20
N VAL A 124 -22.50 5.11 -5.27
CA VAL A 124 -21.14 4.65 -4.87
C VAL A 124 -21.05 4.29 -3.39
N ALA A 125 -21.92 4.86 -2.56
CA ALA A 125 -22.00 4.55 -1.14
C ALA A 125 -22.60 3.15 -0.88
N ARG A 126 -23.10 2.45 -1.89
CA ARG A 126 -23.53 1.06 -1.75
C ARG A 126 -22.35 0.12 -1.56
N THR A 127 -21.24 0.37 -2.24
CA THR A 127 -20.08 -0.54 -2.22
C THR A 127 -18.85 0.07 -1.54
N ASN A 128 -18.77 1.40 -1.42
CA ASN A 128 -17.57 2.10 -0.98
C ASN A 128 -17.83 3.06 0.18
N ALA A 129 -17.06 2.92 1.24
CA ALA A 129 -16.97 3.88 2.33
C ALA A 129 -15.89 4.92 2.01
N PHE A 130 -16.24 6.20 2.00
CA PHE A 130 -15.32 7.29 1.64
C PHE A 130 -14.63 7.86 2.88
N PHE A 131 -13.33 8.08 2.79
CA PHE A 131 -12.54 8.67 3.88
C PHE A 131 -12.81 10.17 4.00
N MET A 132 -13.11 10.64 5.19
CA MET A 132 -13.15 12.08 5.48
C MET A 132 -11.74 12.66 5.43
N GLY A 133 -11.51 13.59 4.49
CA GLY A 133 -10.20 14.15 4.21
C GLY A 133 -9.30 13.27 3.31
N GLY A 134 -9.87 12.22 2.73
CA GLY A 134 -9.18 11.37 1.74
C GLY A 134 -8.00 10.57 2.30
N GLY A 135 -7.13 10.12 1.39
CA GLY A 135 -5.99 9.27 1.72
C GLY A 135 -4.94 9.95 2.61
N LYS A 136 -4.72 11.25 2.47
CA LYS A 136 -3.80 11.99 3.36
C LYS A 136 -4.28 11.96 4.82
N ALA A 137 -5.58 12.10 5.06
CA ALA A 137 -6.15 12.00 6.40
C ALA A 137 -6.03 10.57 6.96
N LEU A 138 -6.33 9.55 6.14
CA LEU A 138 -6.13 8.14 6.48
C LEU A 138 -4.70 7.85 6.92
N VAL A 139 -3.74 8.17 6.06
CA VAL A 139 -2.31 7.92 6.31
C VAL A 139 -1.85 8.63 7.58
N ASN A 140 -2.20 9.92 7.73
CA ASN A 140 -1.84 10.70 8.91
C ASN A 140 -2.48 10.16 10.21
N ALA A 141 -3.70 9.60 10.15
CA ALA A 141 -4.32 8.95 11.30
C ALA A 141 -3.51 7.71 11.72
N TYR A 142 -3.13 6.88 10.77
CA TYR A 142 -2.33 5.68 11.04
C TYR A 142 -0.93 6.00 11.55
N TYR A 143 -0.25 7.01 11.01
CA TYR A 143 1.05 7.45 11.54
C TYR A 143 0.93 7.91 12.99
N ARG A 144 -0.06 8.73 13.32
CA ARG A 144 -0.30 9.14 14.72
C ARG A 144 -0.58 7.94 15.64
N SER A 145 -1.34 6.97 15.16
CA SER A 145 -1.63 5.75 15.92
C SER A 145 -0.39 4.89 16.12
N ALA A 146 0.44 4.73 15.09
CA ALA A 146 1.71 4.00 15.15
C ALA A 146 2.69 4.66 16.14
N GLU A 147 2.85 5.98 16.09
CA GLU A 147 3.67 6.75 17.03
C GLU A 147 3.19 6.55 18.48
N LYS A 148 1.86 6.59 18.73
CA LYS A 148 1.28 6.33 20.06
C LYS A 148 1.53 4.91 20.57
N LEU A 149 1.58 3.93 19.68
CA LEU A 149 1.87 2.52 20.01
C LEU A 149 3.37 2.25 20.15
N GLY A 150 4.23 3.25 19.99
CA GLY A 150 5.68 3.12 20.14
C GLY A 150 6.39 2.55 18.91
N VAL A 151 5.76 2.54 17.74
CA VAL A 151 6.44 2.17 16.48
C VAL A 151 7.55 3.19 16.21
N GLN A 152 8.77 2.71 16.04
CA GLN A 152 9.90 3.52 15.62
C GLN A 152 9.84 3.73 14.10
N ILE A 153 9.82 4.99 13.66
CA ILE A 153 9.70 5.34 12.24
C ILE A 153 10.94 6.10 11.80
N ARG A 154 11.62 5.59 10.77
CA ARG A 154 12.74 6.25 10.11
C ARG A 154 12.32 6.70 8.72
N TYR A 155 12.39 7.99 8.49
CA TYR A 155 12.18 8.63 7.19
C TYR A 155 13.51 8.78 6.45
N ASN A 156 13.46 9.05 5.15
CA ASN A 156 14.66 9.13 4.29
C ASN A 156 15.52 7.86 4.41
N ALA A 157 14.86 6.71 4.52
CA ALA A 157 15.48 5.41 4.73
C ALA A 157 15.11 4.43 3.59
N PRO A 158 15.52 4.73 2.34
CA PRO A 158 15.25 3.85 1.21
C PRO A 158 16.02 2.54 1.40
N VAL A 159 15.28 1.45 1.52
CA VAL A 159 15.89 0.11 1.52
C VAL A 159 16.16 -0.28 0.07
N ASP A 160 17.41 -0.54 -0.24
CA ASP A 160 17.89 -0.86 -1.59
C ASP A 160 18.22 -2.34 -1.79
N LYS A 161 18.45 -3.07 -0.69
CA LYS A 161 18.84 -4.47 -0.74
C LYS A 161 18.34 -5.25 0.48
N LEU A 162 18.00 -6.53 0.26
CA LEU A 162 17.75 -7.50 1.30
C LEU A 162 18.82 -8.61 1.27
N ASP A 163 19.24 -9.07 2.42
CA ASP A 163 20.00 -10.30 2.57
C ASP A 163 19.00 -11.43 2.86
N ILE A 164 18.86 -12.36 1.91
CA ILE A 164 17.98 -13.52 2.00
C ILE A 164 18.83 -14.76 1.88
N LYS A 165 18.80 -15.63 2.88
CA LYS A 165 19.52 -16.90 2.90
C LYS A 165 18.55 -18.05 3.08
N GLU A 166 18.62 -19.03 2.20
CA GLU A 166 17.74 -20.22 2.22
C GLU A 166 16.24 -19.83 2.33
N GLY A 167 15.83 -18.79 1.58
CA GLY A 167 14.47 -18.28 1.58
C GLY A 167 14.06 -17.50 2.85
N ARG A 168 15.01 -17.19 3.75
CA ARG A 168 14.73 -16.48 4.98
C ARG A 168 15.37 -15.08 4.98
N PHE A 169 14.64 -14.11 5.49
CA PHE A 169 15.15 -12.77 5.75
C PHE A 169 16.27 -12.79 6.78
N VAL A 170 17.38 -12.13 6.48
CA VAL A 170 18.53 -11.98 7.36
C VAL A 170 18.77 -10.51 7.73
N ALA A 171 18.73 -9.61 6.75
CA ALA A 171 18.92 -8.19 6.96
C ALA A 171 18.34 -7.36 5.79
N ALA A 172 18.09 -6.08 6.07
CA ALA A 172 17.84 -5.04 5.07
C ALA A 172 19.00 -4.05 5.08
N TYR A 173 19.19 -3.35 3.96
CA TYR A 173 20.23 -2.35 3.83
C TYR A 173 19.65 -1.00 3.42
N VAL A 174 20.11 0.05 4.07
CA VAL A 174 19.90 1.45 3.71
C VAL A 174 21.29 2.01 3.42
N GLY A 175 21.66 2.05 2.13
CA GLY A 175 23.04 2.24 1.74
C GLY A 175 23.96 1.17 2.36
N GLU A 176 24.97 1.58 3.13
CA GLU A 176 25.88 0.65 3.80
C GLU A 176 25.39 0.16 5.18
N GLU A 177 24.33 0.79 5.71
CA GLU A 177 23.81 0.42 7.02
C GLU A 177 23.04 -0.90 6.95
N ARG A 178 23.50 -1.88 7.72
CA ARG A 178 22.86 -3.19 7.85
C ARG A 178 21.86 -3.20 9.01
N ILE A 179 20.59 -3.47 8.73
CA ILE A 179 19.49 -3.48 9.69
C ILE A 179 18.96 -4.91 9.81
N THR A 180 18.88 -5.42 11.04
CA THR A 180 18.37 -6.76 11.34
C THR A 180 17.08 -6.69 12.15
N ALA A 181 16.24 -7.71 12.02
CA ALA A 181 15.05 -7.93 12.83
C ALA A 181 14.77 -9.43 12.93
N LYS A 182 13.86 -9.83 13.84
CA LYS A 182 13.44 -11.23 13.91
C LYS A 182 12.59 -11.64 12.70
N THR A 183 11.80 -10.71 12.19
CA THR A 183 11.00 -10.90 10.96
C THR A 183 10.90 -9.59 10.19
N CYS A 184 10.53 -9.70 8.90
CA CYS A 184 10.39 -8.56 8.01
C CYS A 184 9.06 -8.60 7.25
N VAL A 185 8.39 -7.46 7.19
CA VAL A 185 7.23 -7.25 6.32
C VAL A 185 7.66 -6.31 5.19
N LEU A 186 7.67 -6.82 3.97
CA LEU A 186 7.96 -6.04 2.78
C LEU A 186 6.65 -5.43 2.23
N ALA A 187 6.50 -4.12 2.36
CA ALA A 187 5.33 -3.35 1.95
C ALA A 187 5.74 -2.06 1.19
N ALA A 188 6.76 -2.19 0.34
CA ALA A 188 7.45 -1.08 -0.32
C ALA A 188 6.73 -0.54 -1.57
N GLY A 189 5.50 -0.97 -1.84
CA GLY A 189 4.74 -0.54 -3.03
C GLY A 189 5.19 -1.23 -4.32
N GLY A 190 4.83 -0.63 -5.45
CA GLY A 190 5.08 -1.17 -6.78
C GLY A 190 6.20 -0.43 -7.53
N PHE A 191 6.05 -0.35 -8.86
CA PHE A 191 7.06 0.24 -9.76
C PHE A 191 6.48 1.35 -10.66
N GLU A 192 5.34 1.90 -10.30
CA GLU A 192 4.56 2.84 -11.12
C GLU A 192 5.34 4.09 -11.52
N SER A 193 6.34 4.50 -10.72
CA SER A 193 7.20 5.66 -10.99
C SER A 193 8.50 5.31 -11.72
N ASN A 194 8.71 4.03 -12.06
CA ASN A 194 9.86 3.59 -12.83
C ASN A 194 9.51 3.53 -14.33
N ARG A 195 9.80 4.61 -15.06
CA ARG A 195 9.47 4.72 -16.47
C ARG A 195 10.16 3.67 -17.35
N GLU A 196 11.38 3.31 -17.03
CA GLU A 196 12.10 2.29 -17.79
C GLU A 196 11.40 0.93 -17.66
N TRP A 197 10.97 0.57 -16.45
CA TRP A 197 10.22 -0.66 -16.24
C TRP A 197 8.82 -0.59 -16.86
N LEU A 198 8.16 0.56 -16.86
CA LEU A 198 6.89 0.72 -17.57
C LEU A 198 7.07 0.60 -19.10
N ARG A 199 8.13 1.16 -19.68
CA ARG A 199 8.47 0.95 -21.09
C ARG A 199 8.72 -0.52 -21.41
N GLU A 200 9.51 -1.20 -20.58
CA GLU A 200 9.77 -2.65 -20.70
C GLU A 200 8.46 -3.45 -20.65
N ALA A 201 7.56 -3.14 -19.71
CA ALA A 201 6.31 -3.86 -19.54
C ALA A 201 5.29 -3.60 -20.65
N TRP A 202 5.16 -2.35 -21.12
CA TRP A 202 4.12 -1.95 -22.08
C TRP A 202 4.58 -2.03 -23.53
N GLY A 203 5.90 -2.00 -23.78
CA GLY A 203 6.48 -2.04 -25.11
C GLY A 203 6.21 -0.78 -25.93
N GLN A 204 6.55 -0.87 -27.22
CA GLN A 204 6.24 0.15 -28.22
C GLN A 204 4.91 -0.15 -28.92
N ASN A 205 4.19 0.90 -29.30
CA ASN A 205 3.03 0.77 -30.14
C ASN A 205 3.43 0.55 -31.63
N GLU A 206 2.44 0.38 -32.51
CA GLU A 206 2.69 0.14 -33.94
C GLU A 206 3.43 1.28 -34.65
N ARG A 207 3.49 2.48 -34.04
CA ARG A 207 4.23 3.65 -34.56
C ARG A 207 5.64 3.76 -34.01
N GLY A 208 6.09 2.79 -33.19
CA GLY A 208 7.40 2.84 -32.52
C GLY A 208 7.47 3.81 -31.33
N GLU A 209 6.34 4.32 -30.86
CA GLU A 209 6.28 5.22 -29.70
C GLU A 209 6.12 4.40 -28.40
N TRP A 210 6.64 4.93 -27.30
CA TRP A 210 6.49 4.34 -25.97
C TRP A 210 5.24 4.89 -25.26
N PRO A 211 4.13 4.14 -25.17
CA PRO A 211 2.92 4.62 -24.49
C PRO A 211 3.18 5.08 -23.05
N ALA A 212 4.10 4.43 -22.34
CA ALA A 212 4.50 4.81 -20.99
C ALA A 212 4.95 6.27 -20.85
N ASP A 213 5.45 6.90 -21.93
CA ASP A 213 5.92 8.29 -21.91
C ASP A 213 4.79 9.31 -22.01
N ASN A 214 3.63 8.89 -22.49
CA ASN A 214 2.48 9.77 -22.73
C ASN A 214 1.62 9.97 -21.48
N PHE A 215 1.91 9.27 -20.39
CA PHE A 215 1.15 9.36 -19.16
C PHE A 215 1.87 10.18 -18.10
N LEU A 216 1.12 11.05 -17.44
CA LEU A 216 1.50 11.65 -16.20
C LEU A 216 1.36 10.59 -15.10
N ILE A 217 2.44 10.27 -14.41
CA ILE A 217 2.40 9.35 -13.26
C ILE A 217 2.04 10.17 -12.04
N ARG A 218 0.76 10.10 -11.66
CA ARG A 218 0.26 10.76 -10.47
C ARG A 218 0.33 9.83 -9.27
N GLY A 219 1.32 10.04 -8.44
CA GLY A 219 1.57 9.21 -7.28
C GLY A 219 2.91 9.55 -6.65
N THR A 220 3.37 8.71 -5.74
CA THR A 220 4.67 8.89 -5.13
C THR A 220 5.80 8.59 -6.11
N GLN A 221 6.81 9.45 -6.16
CA GLN A 221 8.04 9.21 -6.93
C GLN A 221 8.90 8.06 -6.37
N PHE A 222 8.58 7.56 -5.17
CA PHE A 222 9.37 6.52 -4.47
C PHE A 222 9.00 5.09 -4.88
N ASN A 223 7.90 4.86 -5.60
CA ASN A 223 7.52 3.55 -6.10
C ASN A 223 8.33 3.16 -7.35
N GLN A 224 9.62 2.89 -7.14
CA GLN A 224 10.57 2.55 -8.20
C GLN A 224 10.73 1.02 -8.42
N GLY A 225 10.08 0.20 -7.60
CA GLY A 225 10.12 -1.25 -7.72
C GLY A 225 11.44 -1.92 -7.33
N VAL A 226 12.35 -1.20 -6.65
CA VAL A 226 13.68 -1.71 -6.30
C VAL A 226 13.61 -3.05 -5.58
N LEU A 227 12.83 -3.12 -4.51
CA LEU A 227 12.69 -4.35 -3.73
C LEU A 227 11.80 -5.39 -4.40
N LEU A 228 10.84 -4.98 -5.22
CA LEU A 228 10.05 -5.90 -6.05
C LEU A 228 10.97 -6.63 -7.04
N LYS A 229 11.83 -5.91 -7.74
CA LYS A 229 12.83 -6.48 -8.65
C LYS A 229 13.78 -7.42 -7.92
N HIS A 230 14.20 -7.02 -6.72
CA HIS A 230 15.05 -7.84 -5.86
C HIS A 230 14.37 -9.17 -5.49
N MET A 231 13.09 -9.15 -5.08
CA MET A 231 12.34 -10.35 -4.74
C MET A 231 12.13 -11.28 -5.94
N LEU A 232 11.82 -10.72 -7.11
CA LEU A 232 11.71 -11.49 -8.35
C LEU A 232 13.03 -12.21 -8.69
N ALA A 233 14.16 -11.54 -8.50
CA ALA A 233 15.49 -12.15 -8.70
C ALA A 233 15.80 -13.26 -7.68
N HIS A 234 15.11 -13.29 -6.53
CA HIS A 234 15.21 -14.34 -5.51
C HIS A 234 14.11 -15.41 -5.61
N GLY A 235 13.42 -15.48 -6.74
CA GLY A 235 12.45 -16.54 -7.01
C GLY A 235 11.03 -16.29 -6.51
N ALA A 236 10.67 -15.05 -6.17
CA ALA A 236 9.28 -14.72 -5.92
C ALA A 236 8.46 -14.79 -7.22
N ASP A 237 7.28 -15.35 -7.15
CA ASP A 237 6.37 -15.43 -8.29
C ASP A 237 5.79 -14.07 -8.64
N ARG A 238 5.64 -13.82 -9.95
CA ARG A 238 4.93 -12.67 -10.47
C ARG A 238 3.46 -13.02 -10.64
N ILE A 239 2.58 -12.30 -9.97
CA ILE A 239 1.12 -12.41 -10.13
C ILE A 239 0.57 -11.08 -10.63
N GLY A 240 -0.29 -11.14 -11.63
CA GLY A 240 -0.89 -9.97 -12.29
C GLY A 240 -0.26 -9.65 -13.64
N ASP A 241 -0.90 -8.74 -14.35
CA ASP A 241 -0.50 -8.28 -15.67
C ASP A 241 0.16 -6.90 -15.57
N PRO A 242 1.48 -6.78 -15.82
CA PRO A 242 2.19 -5.51 -15.71
C PRO A 242 1.81 -4.50 -16.81
N THR A 243 1.05 -4.92 -17.83
CA THR A 243 0.54 -4.04 -18.88
C THR A 243 -0.73 -3.31 -18.47
N GLN A 244 -1.39 -3.74 -17.39
CA GLN A 244 -2.61 -3.14 -16.87
C GLN A 244 -2.29 -1.93 -15.99
N ALA A 245 -3.06 -0.86 -16.17
CA ALA A 245 -2.93 0.35 -15.36
C ALA A 245 -4.29 0.97 -15.06
N HIS A 246 -4.42 1.57 -13.88
CA HIS A 246 -5.56 2.41 -13.56
C HIS A 246 -5.30 3.83 -14.08
N MET A 247 -6.07 4.26 -15.06
CA MET A 247 -5.93 5.57 -15.70
C MET A 247 -7.09 6.47 -15.31
N VAL A 248 -6.78 7.74 -15.04
CA VAL A 248 -7.77 8.78 -14.76
C VAL A 248 -7.46 10.02 -15.60
N ALA A 249 -8.50 10.68 -16.07
CA ALA A 249 -8.36 11.99 -16.68
C ALA A 249 -8.13 13.03 -15.60
N ILE A 250 -7.06 13.81 -15.72
CA ILE A 250 -6.74 14.91 -14.81
C ILE A 250 -6.46 16.18 -15.61
N ASP A 251 -6.52 17.33 -14.94
CA ASP A 251 -6.07 18.59 -15.53
C ASP A 251 -4.56 18.49 -15.87
N ALA A 252 -4.21 18.83 -17.11
CA ALA A 252 -2.82 18.78 -17.59
C ALA A 252 -1.85 19.69 -16.80
N ARG A 253 -2.38 20.65 -16.04
CA ARG A 253 -1.63 21.54 -15.16
C ARG A 253 -1.41 20.97 -13.76
N ALA A 254 -1.97 19.79 -13.46
CA ALA A 254 -1.74 19.15 -12.18
C ALA A 254 -0.26 18.84 -11.96
N PRO A 255 0.24 18.95 -10.71
CA PRO A 255 1.63 18.58 -10.42
C PRO A 255 1.90 17.12 -10.79
N LEU A 256 3.15 16.85 -11.16
CA LEU A 256 3.59 15.51 -11.53
C LEU A 256 3.47 14.54 -10.33
N TYR A 257 3.82 15.03 -9.17
CA TYR A 257 3.71 14.34 -7.89
C TYR A 257 2.99 15.24 -6.88
N ASP A 258 2.21 14.64 -6.01
CA ASP A 258 1.55 15.33 -4.89
C ASP A 258 2.32 15.14 -3.59
#